data_afaac1601cb93d3e9064aab9c3f990f7
#
_entry.id   afaac1601cb93d3e9064aab9c3f990f7
#
_cell.length_a   1.000
_cell.length_b   1.000
_cell.length_c   1.000
_cell.angle_alpha   90.00
_cell.angle_beta   90.00
_cell.angle_gamma   90.00
#
_symmetry.space_group_name_H-M   'P 1'
#
loop_
_entity.id
_entity.type
_entity.pdbx_description
1 polymer ?
#
loop_
_entity_poly.entity_id
_entity_poly.type
_entity_poly.pdbx_seq_one_letter_code
_entity_poly.pdbx_strand_id
1 'polypeptide(L)'
;QFRRYQQFDEARHIDWRRSARGRDLYIRENEWEAAQSVWIWRDSSPSMRYRSRRDIPEKAERADVLAAALAVLLTNGGENVGLLGEGMPARGGRTGLNTLIQAMLVSTGGTSAPPPEPLPRHAAVVLIADFLEPISVYRDSIAALAARGCVGHCVQILDPTEEGFPFTGRIRFEGAEEEEAHLLRRADRVRDEYREKLALH
;
A
#
# COMPACT_ATOMS: atom_id res chain seq x y z
N GLN A 1 -3.62 -20.83 -20.30
CA GLN A 1 -2.69 -21.70 -21.05
C GLN A 1 -3.47 -22.62 -21.99
N PHE A 2 -2.84 -23.12 -23.08
CA PHE A 2 -3.46 -24.14 -23.96
C PHE A 2 -2.58 -25.36 -23.90
N ARG A 3 -3.23 -26.56 -23.66
CA ARG A 3 -2.56 -27.86 -23.78
C ARG A 3 -3.31 -28.77 -24.76
N ARG A 4 -2.64 -29.81 -25.17
CA ARG A 4 -3.30 -30.84 -26.01
C ARG A 4 -4.35 -31.60 -25.21
N TYR A 5 -5.48 -31.89 -25.87
CA TYR A 5 -6.55 -32.72 -25.34
C TYR A 5 -6.04 -34.12 -24.99
N GLN A 6 -6.42 -34.62 -23.84
CA GLN A 6 -6.17 -35.97 -23.38
C GLN A 6 -7.48 -36.76 -23.23
N GLN A 7 -7.42 -38.06 -23.27
CA GLN A 7 -8.60 -38.94 -23.34
C GLN A 7 -9.56 -38.85 -22.15
N PHE A 8 -9.12 -38.23 -21.05
CA PHE A 8 -9.94 -38.00 -19.85
C PHE A 8 -10.47 -36.57 -19.72
N ASP A 9 -10.20 -35.71 -20.68
CA ASP A 9 -10.68 -34.34 -20.66
C ASP A 9 -12.13 -34.25 -21.14
N GLU A 10 -12.90 -33.36 -20.54
CA GLU A 10 -14.27 -33.12 -20.97
C GLU A 10 -14.30 -32.36 -22.30
N ALA A 11 -15.03 -32.88 -23.28
CA ALA A 11 -15.12 -32.32 -24.63
C ALA A 11 -15.64 -30.86 -24.67
N ARG A 12 -16.36 -30.42 -23.64
CA ARG A 12 -16.85 -29.03 -23.54
C ARG A 12 -15.74 -27.99 -23.37
N HIS A 13 -14.52 -28.39 -22.93
CA HIS A 13 -13.38 -27.53 -22.76
C HIS A 13 -12.48 -27.40 -23.99
N ILE A 14 -12.85 -28.09 -25.10
CA ILE A 14 -12.11 -28.01 -26.35
C ILE A 14 -12.27 -26.61 -26.96
N ASP A 15 -11.15 -25.96 -27.24
CA ASP A 15 -11.13 -24.78 -28.09
C ASP A 15 -11.20 -25.17 -29.57
N TRP A 16 -12.41 -25.24 -30.07
CA TRP A 16 -12.67 -25.64 -31.47
C TRP A 16 -12.04 -24.72 -32.48
N ARG A 17 -11.91 -23.44 -32.15
CA ARG A 17 -11.34 -22.40 -33.04
C ARG A 17 -9.84 -22.62 -33.23
N ARG A 18 -9.14 -22.97 -32.17
CA ARG A 18 -7.70 -23.27 -32.22
C ARG A 18 -7.45 -24.66 -32.80
N SER A 19 -8.25 -25.63 -32.43
CA SER A 19 -8.16 -27.04 -32.89
C SER A 19 -8.44 -27.16 -34.40
N ALA A 20 -9.29 -26.30 -34.96
CA ALA A 20 -9.60 -26.30 -36.39
C ALA A 20 -8.42 -25.91 -37.31
N ARG A 21 -7.34 -25.34 -36.74
CA ARG A 21 -6.15 -24.96 -37.49
C ARG A 21 -5.05 -26.02 -37.56
N GLY A 22 -5.26 -27.17 -36.93
CA GLY A 22 -4.27 -28.25 -36.83
C GLY A 22 -4.91 -29.63 -36.81
N ARG A 23 -4.08 -30.66 -36.59
CA ARG A 23 -4.52 -32.05 -36.44
C ARG A 23 -4.77 -32.42 -34.97
N ASP A 24 -4.40 -31.59 -34.04
CA ASP A 24 -4.50 -31.84 -32.60
C ASP A 24 -5.64 -31.03 -31.99
N LEU A 25 -6.34 -31.65 -31.04
CA LEU A 25 -7.35 -30.96 -30.24
C LEU A 25 -6.66 -30.23 -29.07
N TYR A 26 -7.06 -29.01 -28.83
CA TYR A 26 -6.54 -28.19 -27.74
C TYR A 26 -7.67 -27.83 -26.77
N ILE A 27 -7.39 -27.94 -25.49
CA ILE A 27 -8.24 -27.39 -24.44
C ILE A 27 -7.66 -26.10 -23.91
N ARG A 28 -8.56 -25.20 -23.55
CA ARG A 28 -8.20 -24.00 -22.80
C ARG A 28 -8.20 -24.34 -21.30
N GLU A 29 -7.02 -24.53 -20.75
CA GLU A 29 -6.86 -24.55 -19.30
C GLU A 29 -6.95 -23.12 -18.79
N ASN A 30 -8.02 -22.82 -18.05
CA ASN A 30 -7.99 -21.69 -17.18
C ASN A 30 -7.12 -22.12 -16.00
N GLU A 31 -5.88 -21.63 -15.91
CA GLU A 31 -5.19 -21.59 -14.64
C GLU A 31 -6.10 -20.79 -13.70
N TRP A 32 -6.63 -21.46 -12.70
CA TRP A 32 -7.26 -20.82 -11.59
C TRP A 32 -6.11 -20.18 -10.78
N GLU A 33 -5.65 -19.02 -11.19
CA GLU A 33 -4.98 -18.15 -10.26
C GLU A 33 -6.05 -17.80 -9.23
N ALA A 34 -5.94 -18.43 -8.05
CA ALA A 34 -6.78 -18.06 -6.93
C ALA A 34 -6.50 -16.59 -6.66
N ALA A 35 -7.52 -15.74 -6.80
CA ALA A 35 -7.39 -14.31 -6.56
C ALA A 35 -6.70 -14.10 -5.21
N GLN A 36 -5.56 -13.44 -5.23
CA GLN A 36 -4.85 -13.09 -3.99
C GLN A 36 -5.63 -11.99 -3.29
N SER A 37 -5.47 -11.94 -1.98
CA SER A 37 -6.01 -10.84 -1.20
C SER A 37 -4.88 -9.87 -0.88
N VAL A 38 -5.02 -8.65 -1.35
CA VAL A 38 -4.08 -7.56 -1.12
C VAL A 38 -4.71 -6.56 -0.16
N TRP A 39 -4.00 -6.26 0.91
CA TRP A 39 -4.45 -5.33 1.93
C TRP A 39 -3.64 -4.05 1.87
N ILE A 40 -4.33 -2.93 1.74
CA ILE A 40 -3.71 -1.62 1.69
C ILE A 40 -3.95 -0.93 3.03
N TRP A 41 -2.90 -0.46 3.65
CA TRP A 41 -2.97 0.48 4.76
C TRP A 41 -2.37 1.81 4.33
N ARG A 42 -3.00 2.88 4.75
CA ARG A 42 -2.47 4.23 4.58
C ARG A 42 -2.47 4.94 5.92
N ASP A 43 -1.40 5.60 6.21
CA ASP A 43 -1.29 6.47 7.35
C ASP A 43 -2.19 7.69 7.13
N SER A 44 -3.02 8.00 8.10
CA SER A 44 -3.90 9.16 8.13
C SER A 44 -3.71 9.99 9.42
N SER A 45 -2.59 9.81 10.09
CA SER A 45 -2.17 10.59 11.26
C SER A 45 -2.00 12.08 10.92
N PRO A 46 -1.95 12.95 11.90
CA PRO A 46 -1.72 14.38 11.69
C PRO A 46 -0.42 14.70 10.95
N SER A 47 0.64 13.91 11.12
CA SER A 47 1.92 14.09 10.42
C SER A 47 1.78 14.02 8.90
N MET A 48 0.81 13.23 8.40
CA MET A 48 0.50 13.12 6.98
C MET A 48 -0.23 14.34 6.40
N ARG A 49 -0.77 15.23 7.22
CA ARG A 49 -1.43 16.48 6.79
C ARG A 49 -0.44 17.60 6.57
N TYR A 50 0.77 17.27 6.23
CA TYR A 50 1.85 18.21 5.99
C TYR A 50 2.07 18.45 4.49
N ARG A 51 2.35 19.70 4.14
CA ARG A 51 2.88 20.15 2.84
C ARG A 51 3.72 21.39 3.05
N SER A 52 4.87 21.45 2.45
CA SER A 52 5.78 22.60 2.52
C SER A 52 5.36 23.77 1.64
N ARG A 53 4.55 23.52 0.61
CA ARG A 53 4.11 24.52 -0.38
C ARG A 53 2.63 24.33 -0.71
N ARG A 54 1.93 25.42 -1.02
CA ARG A 54 0.49 25.39 -1.33
C ARG A 54 0.16 24.75 -2.69
N ASP A 55 1.14 24.68 -3.58
CA ASP A 55 1.00 24.15 -4.94
C ASP A 55 1.25 22.64 -5.04
N ILE A 56 1.57 21.98 -3.92
CA ILE A 56 1.68 20.53 -3.83
C ILE A 56 0.61 19.96 -2.91
N PRO A 57 0.15 18.72 -3.14
CA PRO A 57 -0.80 18.06 -2.26
C PRO A 57 -0.17 17.74 -0.89
N GLU A 58 -1.00 17.59 0.12
CA GLU A 58 -0.57 17.00 1.40
C GLU A 58 -0.14 15.53 1.20
N LYS A 59 0.73 15.04 2.09
CA LYS A 59 1.16 13.63 2.05
C LYS A 59 -0.03 12.67 2.12
N ALA A 60 -1.04 12.98 2.94
CA ALA A 60 -2.28 12.20 3.04
C ALA A 60 -3.03 12.13 1.70
N GLU A 61 -3.20 13.26 0.99
CA GLU A 61 -3.84 13.30 -0.32
C GLU A 61 -3.07 12.44 -1.34
N ARG A 62 -1.74 12.47 -1.27
CA ARG A 62 -0.88 11.63 -2.11
C ARG A 62 -1.03 10.15 -1.79
N ALA A 63 -1.10 9.79 -0.50
CA ALA A 63 -1.34 8.44 -0.03
C ALA A 63 -2.69 7.91 -0.53
N ASP A 64 -3.73 8.72 -0.46
CA ASP A 64 -5.08 8.37 -0.93
C ASP A 64 -5.10 8.09 -2.43
N VAL A 65 -4.47 8.95 -3.23
CA VAL A 65 -4.37 8.75 -4.69
C VAL A 65 -3.62 7.48 -5.03
N LEU A 66 -2.49 7.19 -4.35
CA LEU A 66 -1.72 5.97 -4.58
C LEU A 66 -2.49 4.72 -4.17
N ALA A 67 -3.13 4.74 -3.00
CA ALA A 67 -3.96 3.62 -2.53
C ALA A 67 -5.12 3.35 -3.47
N ALA A 68 -5.84 4.38 -3.92
CA ALA A 68 -6.93 4.26 -4.88
C ALA A 68 -6.46 3.73 -6.23
N ALA A 69 -5.37 4.27 -6.77
CA ALA A 69 -4.80 3.81 -8.05
C ALA A 69 -4.38 2.34 -7.96
N LEU A 70 -3.71 1.94 -6.88
CA LEU A 70 -3.32 0.55 -6.65
C LEU A 70 -4.54 -0.36 -6.55
N ALA A 71 -5.58 0.04 -5.80
CA ALA A 71 -6.82 -0.72 -5.69
C ALA A 71 -7.50 -0.93 -7.05
N VAL A 72 -7.51 0.10 -7.92
CA VAL A 72 -8.04 0.00 -9.29
C VAL A 72 -7.23 -1.01 -10.11
N LEU A 73 -5.89 -0.91 -10.07
CA LEU A 73 -5.01 -1.81 -10.84
C LEU A 73 -5.17 -3.26 -10.40
N LEU A 74 -5.15 -3.52 -9.08
CA LEU A 74 -5.31 -4.85 -8.52
C LEU A 74 -6.68 -5.45 -8.84
N THR A 75 -7.75 -4.67 -8.67
CA THR A 75 -9.12 -5.11 -8.99
C THR A 75 -9.27 -5.44 -10.48
N ASN A 76 -8.66 -4.66 -11.37
CA ASN A 76 -8.64 -4.92 -12.81
C ASN A 76 -7.80 -6.18 -13.15
N GLY A 77 -6.79 -6.48 -12.34
CA GLY A 77 -6.01 -7.72 -12.41
C GLY A 77 -6.74 -8.95 -11.88
N GLY A 78 -7.94 -8.77 -11.29
CA GLY A 78 -8.74 -9.89 -10.73
C GLY A 78 -8.50 -10.16 -9.26
N GLU A 79 -7.72 -9.32 -8.58
CA GLU A 79 -7.38 -9.48 -7.17
C GLU A 79 -8.48 -8.98 -6.24
N ASN A 80 -8.52 -9.52 -5.03
CA ASN A 80 -9.34 -9.01 -3.95
C ASN A 80 -8.57 -7.95 -3.18
N VAL A 81 -9.16 -6.77 -2.98
CA VAL A 81 -8.52 -5.68 -2.26
C VAL A 81 -9.30 -5.33 -1.00
N GLY A 82 -8.59 -5.18 0.10
CA GLY A 82 -9.10 -4.75 1.40
C GLY A 82 -8.36 -3.53 1.92
N LEU A 83 -9.00 -2.82 2.83
CA LEU A 83 -8.38 -1.71 3.57
C LEU A 83 -8.08 -2.21 4.98
N LEU A 84 -6.81 -2.20 5.37
CA LEU A 84 -6.37 -2.62 6.69
C LEU A 84 -6.74 -1.55 7.72
N GLY A 85 -7.34 -1.97 8.82
CA GLY A 85 -7.80 -1.07 9.88
C GLY A 85 -9.29 -0.73 9.85
N GLU A 86 -9.99 -1.09 8.77
CA GLU A 86 -11.42 -0.78 8.62
C GLU A 86 -12.32 -1.98 8.97
N GLY A 87 -11.75 -3.11 9.36
CA GLY A 87 -12.51 -4.32 9.75
C GLY A 87 -13.36 -4.92 8.62
N MET A 88 -13.05 -4.59 7.36
CA MET A 88 -13.80 -5.06 6.21
C MET A 88 -13.02 -6.16 5.46
N PRO A 89 -13.70 -7.20 4.96
CA PRO A 89 -13.03 -8.24 4.17
C PRO A 89 -12.57 -7.70 2.82
N ALA A 90 -11.43 -8.22 2.32
CA ALA A 90 -10.99 -7.96 0.96
C ALA A 90 -12.01 -8.47 -0.05
N ARG A 91 -12.32 -7.67 -1.06
CA ARG A 91 -13.32 -7.97 -2.09
C ARG A 91 -12.80 -7.59 -3.47
N GLY A 92 -13.17 -8.40 -4.45
CA GLY A 92 -12.87 -8.14 -5.86
C GLY A 92 -13.99 -7.42 -6.60
N GLY A 93 -13.68 -7.06 -7.84
CA GLY A 93 -14.61 -6.48 -8.77
C GLY A 93 -15.06 -5.05 -8.40
N ARG A 94 -15.90 -4.47 -9.27
CA ARG A 94 -16.31 -3.05 -9.17
C ARG A 94 -17.01 -2.71 -7.85
N THR A 95 -17.80 -3.62 -7.33
CA THR A 95 -18.51 -3.40 -6.06
C THR A 95 -17.54 -3.33 -4.88
N GLY A 96 -16.55 -4.24 -4.82
CA GLY A 96 -15.49 -4.22 -3.81
C GLY A 96 -14.68 -2.93 -3.87
N LEU A 97 -14.27 -2.51 -5.07
CA LEU A 97 -13.55 -1.27 -5.29
C LEU A 97 -14.34 -0.06 -4.81
N ASN A 98 -15.63 0.06 -5.19
CA ASN A 98 -16.47 1.18 -4.75
C ASN A 98 -16.60 1.22 -3.22
N THR A 99 -16.77 0.08 -2.57
CA THR A 99 -16.85 -0.01 -1.09
C THR A 99 -15.54 0.46 -0.47
N LEU A 100 -14.39 0.05 -1.01
CA LEU A 100 -13.08 0.47 -0.51
C LEU A 100 -12.89 1.99 -0.66
N ILE A 101 -13.18 2.56 -1.82
CA ILE A 101 -13.06 4.00 -2.06
C ILE A 101 -13.98 4.79 -1.09
N GLN A 102 -15.21 4.33 -0.87
CA GLN A 102 -16.11 4.97 0.08
C GLN A 102 -15.57 4.91 1.52
N ALA A 103 -14.98 3.78 1.92
CA ALA A 103 -14.34 3.66 3.23
C ALA A 103 -13.18 4.65 3.37
N MET A 104 -12.33 4.79 2.35
CA MET A 104 -11.23 5.76 2.34
C MET A 104 -11.71 7.20 2.51
N LEU A 105 -12.84 7.57 1.91
CA LEU A 105 -13.39 8.93 1.99
C LEU A 105 -14.00 9.25 3.36
N VAL A 106 -14.47 8.25 4.09
CA VAL A 106 -15.10 8.41 5.40
C VAL A 106 -14.10 8.25 6.55
N SER A 107 -13.02 7.49 6.33
CA SER A 107 -11.99 7.25 7.34
C SER A 107 -11.24 8.55 7.66
N THR A 108 -11.57 9.13 8.81
CA THR A 108 -10.93 10.35 9.35
C THR A 108 -10.30 10.04 10.70
N GLY A 109 -8.98 10.21 10.78
CA GLY A 109 -8.24 10.02 12.01
C GLY A 109 -7.71 8.60 12.17
N GLY A 110 -6.54 8.36 11.62
CA GLY A 110 -5.81 7.12 11.74
C GLY A 110 -4.68 7.20 12.74
N THR A 111 -4.09 6.05 12.96
CA THR A 111 -2.85 5.89 13.72
C THR A 111 -1.66 5.98 12.77
N SER A 112 -0.50 6.39 13.30
CA SER A 112 0.77 6.41 12.57
C SER A 112 1.35 5.00 12.32
N ALA A 113 0.73 3.96 12.88
CA ALA A 113 1.12 2.56 12.66
C ALA A 113 -0.07 1.71 12.19
N PRO A 114 0.17 0.70 11.34
CA PRO A 114 -0.89 -0.21 10.91
C PRO A 114 -1.42 -1.00 12.11
N PRO A 115 -2.76 -1.14 12.26
CA PRO A 115 -3.35 -1.86 13.37
C PRO A 115 -3.01 -3.35 13.30
N PRO A 116 -2.92 -4.04 14.46
CA PRO A 116 -2.66 -5.47 14.54
C PRO A 116 -3.90 -6.30 14.14
N GLU A 117 -4.40 -6.11 12.93
CA GLU A 117 -5.57 -6.82 12.41
C GLU A 117 -5.19 -8.23 11.91
N PRO A 118 -5.95 -9.27 12.25
CA PRO A 118 -5.67 -10.62 11.80
C PRO A 118 -5.99 -10.80 10.32
N LEU A 119 -4.97 -10.74 9.47
CA LEU A 119 -5.11 -11.03 8.04
C LEU A 119 -5.08 -12.53 7.72
N PRO A 120 -5.61 -12.96 6.58
CA PRO A 120 -5.42 -14.31 6.07
C PRO A 120 -3.92 -14.64 5.94
N ARG A 121 -3.59 -15.93 6.09
CA ARG A 121 -2.20 -16.37 5.89
C ARG A 121 -1.76 -16.10 4.46
N HIS A 122 -0.53 -15.64 4.31
CA HIS A 122 0.07 -15.31 3.01
C HIS A 122 -0.63 -14.18 2.24
N ALA A 123 -1.41 -13.34 2.92
CA ALA A 123 -1.95 -12.13 2.30
C ALA A 123 -0.81 -11.19 1.86
N ALA A 124 -1.01 -10.49 0.76
CA ALA A 124 -0.13 -9.40 0.38
C ALA A 124 -0.55 -8.11 1.09
N VAL A 125 0.42 -7.30 1.50
CA VAL A 125 0.16 -6.06 2.24
C VAL A 125 0.96 -4.91 1.62
N VAL A 126 0.32 -3.75 1.47
CA VAL A 126 0.99 -2.51 1.07
C VAL A 126 0.74 -1.46 2.14
N LEU A 127 1.82 -0.98 2.75
CA LEU A 127 1.79 0.05 3.79
C LEU A 127 2.27 1.37 3.19
N ILE A 128 1.45 2.41 3.27
CA ILE A 128 1.73 3.74 2.70
C ILE A 128 1.77 4.75 3.83
N ALA A 129 2.94 5.31 4.13
CA ALA A 129 3.17 6.28 5.20
C ALA A 129 4.41 7.12 4.93
N ASP A 130 4.69 8.09 5.79
CA ASP A 130 5.98 8.77 5.79
C ASP A 130 7.07 7.96 6.51
N PHE A 131 6.67 7.03 7.38
CA PHE A 131 7.55 6.19 8.21
C PHE A 131 8.58 7.00 9.02
N LEU A 132 8.24 8.21 9.46
CA LEU A 132 9.15 9.06 10.22
C LEU A 132 9.09 8.80 11.74
N GLU A 133 8.09 8.07 12.21
CA GLU A 133 8.02 7.61 13.58
C GLU A 133 9.16 6.64 13.93
N PRO A 134 9.53 6.50 15.22
CA PRO A 134 10.52 5.51 15.64
C PRO A 134 10.17 4.09 15.14
N ILE A 135 11.16 3.34 14.68
CA ILE A 135 10.97 1.97 14.15
C ILE A 135 10.19 1.07 15.13
N SER A 136 10.30 1.32 16.45
CA SER A 136 9.57 0.59 17.47
C SER A 136 8.04 0.67 17.30
N VAL A 137 7.52 1.77 16.74
CA VAL A 137 6.08 1.97 16.50
C VAL A 137 5.56 1.00 15.45
N TYR A 138 6.36 0.70 14.42
CA TYR A 138 5.96 -0.21 13.32
C TYR A 138 6.30 -1.67 13.59
N ARG A 139 7.28 -1.92 14.46
CA ARG A 139 7.89 -3.24 14.68
C ARG A 139 6.87 -4.32 15.03
N ASP A 140 5.99 -4.05 15.97
CA ASP A 140 5.05 -5.06 16.48
C ASP A 140 4.01 -5.40 15.41
N SER A 141 3.52 -4.41 14.69
CA SER A 141 2.55 -4.60 13.60
C SER A 141 3.16 -5.38 12.44
N ILE A 142 4.36 -5.00 12.01
CA ILE A 142 5.07 -5.69 10.93
C ILE A 142 5.45 -7.11 11.35
N ALA A 143 5.90 -7.32 12.59
CA ALA A 143 6.21 -8.65 13.10
C ALA A 143 4.97 -9.56 13.14
N ALA A 144 3.81 -9.01 13.54
CA ALA A 144 2.56 -9.75 13.55
C ALA A 144 2.13 -10.17 12.12
N LEU A 145 2.27 -9.29 11.13
CA LEU A 145 2.01 -9.60 9.73
C LEU A 145 2.99 -10.66 9.20
N ALA A 146 4.27 -10.52 9.47
CA ALA A 146 5.31 -11.46 9.06
C ALA A 146 5.12 -12.85 9.69
N ALA A 147 4.71 -12.93 10.96
CA ALA A 147 4.42 -14.20 11.64
C ALA A 147 3.28 -14.98 10.99
N ARG A 148 2.40 -14.32 10.25
CA ARG A 148 1.32 -14.95 9.46
C ARG A 148 1.76 -15.33 8.04
N GLY A 149 3.01 -15.08 7.69
CA GLY A 149 3.54 -15.30 6.35
C GLY A 149 3.05 -14.27 5.32
N CYS A 150 2.56 -13.11 5.79
CA CYS A 150 2.23 -12.02 4.89
C CYS A 150 3.49 -11.49 4.20
N VAL A 151 3.36 -11.14 2.93
CA VAL A 151 4.41 -10.50 2.13
C VAL A 151 3.96 -9.08 1.84
N GLY A 152 4.86 -8.09 1.96
CA GLY A 152 4.43 -6.71 1.84
C GLY A 152 5.47 -5.76 1.26
N HIS A 153 4.97 -4.58 0.93
CA HIS A 153 5.74 -3.44 0.48
C HIS A 153 5.44 -2.24 1.36
N CYS A 154 6.48 -1.50 1.73
CA CYS A 154 6.37 -0.18 2.34
C CYS A 154 6.58 0.88 1.25
N VAL A 155 5.65 1.83 1.15
CA VAL A 155 5.72 2.95 0.22
C VAL A 155 5.86 4.21 1.05
N GLN A 156 7.06 4.78 1.05
CA GLN A 156 7.34 6.00 1.79
C GLN A 156 6.90 7.24 1.00
N ILE A 157 6.22 8.16 1.68
CA ILE A 157 5.81 9.46 1.13
C ILE A 157 6.44 10.55 1.97
N LEU A 158 7.33 11.32 1.36
CA LEU A 158 7.96 12.47 1.97
C LEU A 158 7.58 13.76 1.25
N ASP A 159 7.51 14.85 2.00
CA ASP A 159 7.50 16.18 1.42
C ASP A 159 8.91 16.55 0.92
N PRO A 160 9.07 17.34 -0.14
CA PRO A 160 10.38 17.76 -0.64
C PRO A 160 11.26 18.44 0.43
N THR A 161 10.67 19.04 1.44
CA THR A 161 11.44 19.65 2.54
C THR A 161 11.86 18.65 3.61
N GLU A 162 11.12 17.56 3.78
CA GLU A 162 11.51 16.44 4.64
C GLU A 162 12.67 15.67 4.00
N GLU A 163 12.63 15.43 2.68
CA GLU A 163 13.72 14.78 1.96
C GLU A 163 14.96 15.67 1.87
N GLY A 164 14.78 16.91 1.45
CA GLY A 164 15.88 17.84 1.12
C GLY A 164 16.45 18.60 2.29
N PHE A 165 15.71 18.77 3.37
CA PHE A 165 16.04 19.63 4.51
C PHE A 165 16.63 20.99 4.10
N PRO A 166 15.90 21.85 3.37
CA PRO A 166 16.43 23.09 2.80
C PRO A 166 16.60 24.22 3.81
N PHE A 167 16.42 23.93 5.08
CA PHE A 167 16.38 24.92 6.15
C PHE A 167 17.77 25.45 6.49
N THR A 168 17.84 26.78 6.78
CA THR A 168 19.07 27.51 7.16
C THR A 168 18.81 28.46 8.31
N GLY A 169 19.83 28.75 9.12
CA GLY A 169 19.71 29.68 10.22
C GLY A 169 18.89 29.18 11.40
N ARG A 170 18.16 30.07 12.04
CA ARG A 170 17.35 29.77 13.24
C ARG A 170 15.94 29.40 12.85
N ILE A 171 15.54 28.16 13.11
CA ILE A 171 14.21 27.64 12.78
C ILE A 171 13.61 26.93 13.98
N ARG A 172 12.32 27.13 14.18
CA ARG A 172 11.50 26.40 15.14
C ARG A 172 10.68 25.33 14.37
N PHE A 173 10.87 24.09 14.74
CA PHE A 173 10.05 22.98 14.26
C PHE A 173 8.97 22.71 15.29
N GLU A 174 7.74 22.62 14.82
CA GLU A 174 6.58 22.24 15.62
C GLU A 174 6.09 20.89 15.11
N GLY A 175 5.97 19.92 16.01
CA GLY A 175 5.43 18.62 15.69
C GLY A 175 3.95 18.71 15.33
N ALA A 176 3.48 17.83 14.49
CA ALA A 176 2.05 17.71 14.13
C ALA A 176 1.25 16.97 15.21
N GLU A 177 1.92 16.19 16.05
CA GLU A 177 1.36 15.32 17.07
C GLU A 177 1.94 15.72 18.43
N GLU A 178 1.30 16.55 19.21
CA GLU A 178 1.61 16.93 20.63
C GLU A 178 3.10 16.92 21.05
N GLU A 179 4.02 16.95 20.08
CA GLU A 179 5.46 16.96 20.31
C GLU A 179 5.93 18.34 20.74
N GLU A 180 6.94 18.39 21.60
CA GLU A 180 7.55 19.64 22.00
C GLU A 180 8.22 20.33 20.81
N ALA A 181 7.98 21.64 20.68
CA ALA A 181 8.59 22.44 19.63
C ALA A 181 10.12 22.52 19.80
N HIS A 182 10.86 22.10 18.77
CA HIS A 182 12.33 22.14 18.77
C HIS A 182 12.88 23.38 18.07
N LEU A 183 13.71 24.14 18.79
CA LEU A 183 14.37 25.32 18.24
C LEU A 183 15.80 25.00 17.82
N LEU A 184 16.03 24.90 16.53
CA LEU A 184 17.36 24.80 15.96
C LEU A 184 17.95 26.20 15.75
N ARG A 185 19.10 26.48 16.35
CA ARG A 185 19.80 27.77 16.16
C ARG A 185 20.52 27.87 14.83
N ARG A 186 20.92 26.75 14.25
CA ARG A 186 21.67 26.62 13.00
C ARG A 186 21.25 25.33 12.27
N ALA A 187 20.13 25.40 11.53
CA ALA A 187 19.56 24.29 10.82
C ALA A 187 20.50 23.71 9.73
N ASP A 188 21.32 24.61 9.13
CA ASP A 188 22.33 24.23 8.15
C ASP A 188 23.35 23.19 8.65
N ARG A 189 23.65 23.16 9.96
CA ARG A 189 24.65 22.26 10.55
C ARG A 189 24.11 20.84 10.79
N VAL A 190 22.81 20.68 10.90
CA VAL A 190 22.20 19.36 11.18
C VAL A 190 21.70 18.69 9.91
N ARG A 191 21.79 19.34 8.75
CA ARG A 191 21.30 18.83 7.48
C ARG A 191 21.91 17.46 7.10
N ASP A 192 23.21 17.35 7.18
CA ASP A 192 23.92 16.14 6.76
C ASP A 192 23.60 14.98 7.73
N GLU A 193 23.58 15.26 9.03
CA GLU A 193 23.18 14.29 10.06
C GLU A 193 21.71 13.84 9.87
N TYR A 194 20.82 14.78 9.56
CA TYR A 194 19.42 14.48 9.28
C TYR A 194 19.28 13.55 8.08
N ARG A 195 19.95 13.87 6.97
CA ARG A 195 19.91 13.04 5.74
C ARG A 195 20.49 11.65 5.96
N GLU A 196 21.57 11.56 6.71
CA GLU A 196 22.15 10.27 7.08
C GLU A 196 21.18 9.43 7.92
N LYS A 197 20.53 10.04 8.91
CA LYS A 197 19.51 9.36 9.71
C LYS A 197 18.30 8.94 8.87
N LEU A 198 17.83 9.81 7.97
CA LEU A 198 16.72 9.50 7.09
C LEU A 198 17.05 8.33 6.15
N ALA A 199 18.29 8.24 5.67
CA ALA A 199 18.75 7.15 4.79
C ALA A 199 18.94 5.81 5.52
N LEU A 200 19.16 5.83 6.85
CA LEU A 200 19.32 4.66 7.69
C LEU A 200 17.98 4.17 8.29
N HIS A 201 16.96 5.00 8.20
CA HIS A 201 15.62 4.72 8.73
C HIS A 201 14.81 3.89 7.74
#